data_c43d7d51bd28acb97c4717635d3e4e74
#
_entry.id   c43d7d51bd28acb97c4717635d3e4e74
#
_cell.length_a   1.000
_cell.length_b   1.000
_cell.length_c   1.000
_cell.angle_alpha   90.00
_cell.angle_beta   90.00
_cell.angle_gamma   90.00
#
_symmetry.space_group_name_H-M   'P 1'
#
loop_
_entity.id
_entity.type
_entity.pdbx_description
1 polymer ?
#
loop_
_entity_poly.entity_id
_entity_poly.type
_entity_poly.pdbx_seq_one_letter_code
_entity_poly.pdbx_strand_id
1 'polypeptide(L)' 'MTDGKRLEEEIRDSGISITHIATKMGCSRNRVYSIIHGDECTASEIVALSEILHFDEETRNDIFLRKSVIDNHTTVANAV' A
#
# COMPACT_ATOMS: atom_id res chain seq x y z
N MET A 1 8.84 -0.78 1.74
CA MET A 1 8.66 -1.02 0.29
C MET A 1 7.22 -1.38 0.00
N THR A 2 6.63 -0.76 -1.01
CA THR A 2 5.24 -1.01 -1.36
C THR A 2 5.13 -2.25 -2.25
N ASP A 3 4.23 -3.15 -1.90
CA ASP A 3 3.88 -4.27 -2.77
C ASP A 3 2.83 -3.79 -3.77
N GLY A 4 3.30 -3.19 -4.85
CA GLY A 4 2.40 -2.59 -5.82
C GLY A 4 1.51 -3.59 -6.53
N LYS A 5 2.00 -4.80 -6.73
CA LYS A 5 1.19 -5.83 -7.38
C LYS A 5 0.01 -6.24 -6.51
N ARG A 6 0.24 -6.41 -5.20
CA ARG A 6 -0.83 -6.72 -4.28
C ARG A 6 -1.83 -5.56 -4.20
N LEU A 7 -1.31 -4.33 -4.20
CA LEU A 7 -2.16 -3.15 -4.19
C LEU A 7 -3.04 -3.10 -5.44
N GLU A 8 -2.46 -3.38 -6.60
CA GLU A 8 -3.21 -3.40 -7.85
C GLU A 8 -4.34 -4.42 -7.81
N GLU A 9 -4.06 -5.60 -7.28
CA GLU A 9 -5.06 -6.65 -7.14
C GLU A 9 -6.21 -6.20 -6.24
N GLU A 10 -5.88 -5.57 -5.11
CA GLU A 10 -6.90 -5.09 -4.19
C GLU A 10 -7.76 -4.00 -4.82
N ILE A 11 -7.14 -3.12 -5.59
CA ILE A 11 -7.90 -2.08 -6.30
C ILE A 11 -8.86 -2.71 -7.31
N ARG A 12 -8.36 -3.68 -8.07
CA ARG A 12 -9.19 -4.36 -9.06
C ARG A 12 -10.37 -5.06 -8.40
N ASP A 13 -10.09 -5.77 -7.30
CA ASP A 13 -11.12 -6.51 -6.61
C ASP A 13 -12.16 -5.62 -5.95
N SER A 14 -11.78 -4.39 -5.59
CA SER A 14 -12.69 -3.44 -4.96
C SER A 14 -13.71 -2.87 -5.94
N GLY A 15 -13.39 -2.87 -7.23
CA GLY A 15 -14.22 -2.24 -8.24
C GLY A 15 -14.14 -0.72 -8.25
N ILE A 16 -13.26 -0.13 -7.45
CA ILE A 16 -13.11 1.33 -7.37
C ILE A 16 -12.09 1.76 -8.42
N SER A 17 -12.43 2.82 -9.18
CA SER A 17 -11.55 3.28 -10.25
C SER A 17 -10.34 4.02 -9.69
N ILE A 18 -9.26 4.02 -10.48
CA ILE A 18 -8.06 4.80 -10.15
C ILE A 18 -8.39 6.28 -10.02
N THR A 19 -9.26 6.79 -10.91
CA THR A 19 -9.67 8.20 -10.86
C THR A 19 -10.34 8.52 -9.53
N HIS A 20 -11.22 7.65 -9.07
CA HIS A 20 -11.90 7.86 -7.80
C HIS A 20 -10.91 7.84 -6.64
N ILE A 21 -9.98 6.88 -6.66
CA ILE A 21 -8.97 6.77 -5.61
C ILE A 21 -8.12 8.04 -5.58
N ALA A 22 -7.65 8.50 -6.73
CA ALA A 22 -6.81 9.71 -6.81
C ALA A 22 -7.57 10.92 -6.27
N THR A 23 -8.85 11.06 -6.65
CA THR A 23 -9.69 12.16 -6.17
C THR A 23 -9.81 12.13 -4.65
N LYS A 24 -10.08 10.96 -4.10
CA LYS A 24 -10.22 10.82 -2.65
C LYS A 24 -8.91 11.09 -1.91
N MET A 25 -7.79 10.72 -2.51
CA MET A 25 -6.48 10.98 -1.91
C MET A 25 -6.02 12.42 -2.10
N GLY A 26 -6.64 13.15 -3.02
CA GLY A 26 -6.20 14.51 -3.33
C GLY A 26 -4.92 14.54 -4.16
N CYS A 27 -4.70 13.53 -4.98
CA CYS A 27 -3.49 13.46 -5.81
C CYS A 27 -3.86 13.14 -7.27
N SER A 28 -2.85 13.08 -8.14
CA SER A 28 -3.06 12.75 -9.55
C SER A 28 -3.16 11.23 -9.73
N ARG A 29 -3.75 10.83 -10.86
CA ARG A 29 -3.77 9.42 -11.22
C ARG A 29 -2.35 8.88 -11.40
N ASN A 30 -1.45 9.72 -11.91
CA ASN A 30 -0.06 9.32 -12.08
C ASN A 30 0.58 8.93 -10.76
N ARG A 31 0.23 9.62 -9.67
CA ARG A 31 0.75 9.25 -8.36
C ARG A 31 0.27 7.87 -7.94
N VAL A 32 -1.01 7.57 -8.20
CA VAL A 32 -1.55 6.24 -7.86
C VAL A 32 -0.83 5.17 -8.67
N TYR A 33 -0.60 5.41 -9.97
CA TYR A 33 0.13 4.46 -10.80
C TYR A 33 1.58 4.28 -10.33
N SER A 34 2.22 5.36 -9.87
CA SER A 34 3.58 5.24 -9.31
C SER A 34 3.60 4.29 -8.13
N ILE A 35 2.62 4.42 -7.25
CA ILE A 35 2.55 3.55 -6.07
C ILE A 35 2.32 2.10 -6.50
N ILE A 36 1.45 1.87 -7.48
CA ILE A 36 1.22 0.53 -8.01
C ILE A 36 2.50 -0.06 -8.59
N HIS A 37 3.37 0.78 -9.14
CA HIS A 37 4.64 0.32 -9.70
C HIS A 37 5.74 0.19 -8.63
N GLY A 38 5.40 0.38 -7.37
CA GLY A 38 6.29 0.07 -6.28
C GLY A 38 6.91 1.26 -5.57
N ASP A 39 6.52 2.49 -5.93
CA ASP A 39 7.03 3.67 -5.22
C ASP A 39 6.59 3.67 -3.78
N GLU A 40 7.43 4.26 -2.93
CA GLU A 40 7.12 4.36 -1.51
C GLU A 40 5.94 5.29 -1.29
N CYS A 41 5.13 4.95 -0.30
CA CYS A 41 4.01 5.78 0.13
C CYS A 41 4.39 6.59 1.35
N THR A 42 3.84 7.80 1.44
CA THR A 42 3.89 8.54 2.70
C THR A 42 2.88 7.92 3.68
N ALA A 43 3.04 8.24 4.96
CA ALA A 43 2.12 7.73 5.98
C ALA A 43 0.68 8.15 5.69
N SER A 44 0.47 9.38 5.25
CA SER A 44 -0.88 9.85 4.94
C SER A 44 -1.47 9.12 3.73
N GLU A 45 -0.64 8.77 2.75
CA GLU A 45 -1.12 7.99 1.60
C GLU A 45 -1.53 6.59 2.02
N ILE A 46 -0.76 5.97 2.91
CA ILE A 46 -1.09 4.65 3.44
C ILE A 46 -2.44 4.68 4.15
N VAL A 47 -2.65 5.68 5.00
CA VAL A 47 -3.91 5.83 5.72
C VAL A 47 -5.07 6.03 4.74
N ALA A 48 -4.88 6.91 3.76
CA ALA A 48 -5.93 7.20 2.79
C ALA A 48 -6.31 5.96 1.98
N LEU A 49 -5.32 5.23 1.46
CA LEU A 49 -5.60 4.02 0.69
C LEU A 49 -6.26 2.96 1.55
N SER A 50 -5.81 2.82 2.79
CA SER A 50 -6.38 1.83 3.70
C SER A 50 -7.85 2.13 3.97
N GLU A 51 -8.21 3.40 4.10
CA GLU A 51 -9.60 3.80 4.33
C GLU A 51 -10.46 3.62 3.08
N ILE A 52 -9.94 4.03 1.93
CA ILE A 52 -10.69 3.94 0.68
C ILE A 52 -10.96 2.49 0.32
N LEU A 53 -9.99 1.62 0.48
CA LEU A 53 -10.08 0.22 0.08
C LEU A 53 -10.45 -0.70 1.22
N HIS A 54 -10.65 -0.15 2.42
CA HIS A 54 -11.08 -0.90 3.61
C HIS A 54 -10.11 -2.02 3.97
N PHE A 55 -8.82 -1.73 3.93
CA PHE A 55 -7.81 -2.71 4.34
C PHE A 55 -7.86 -2.92 5.84
N ASP A 56 -7.75 -4.17 6.27
CA ASP A 56 -7.48 -4.44 7.67
C ASP A 56 -5.98 -4.23 7.93
N GLU A 57 -5.60 -4.35 9.18
CA GLU A 57 -4.22 -4.08 9.57
C GLU A 57 -3.24 -5.02 8.88
N GLU A 58 -3.61 -6.29 8.78
CA GLU A 58 -2.74 -7.28 8.16
C GLU A 58 -2.52 -6.98 6.68
N THR A 59 -3.58 -6.67 5.95
CA THR A 59 -3.48 -6.35 4.53
C THR A 59 -2.66 -5.09 4.32
N ARG A 60 -2.91 -4.06 5.13
CA ARG A 60 -2.18 -2.82 5.05
C ARG A 60 -0.68 -3.06 5.26
N ASN A 61 -0.33 -3.84 6.26
CA ASN A 61 1.06 -4.11 6.55
C ASN A 61 1.72 -4.92 5.45
N ASP A 62 0.99 -5.87 4.87
CA ASP A 62 1.51 -6.67 3.77
C ASP A 62 1.83 -5.83 2.55
N ILE A 63 1.02 -4.81 2.27
CA ILE A 63 1.20 -3.99 1.09
C ILE A 63 2.27 -2.93 1.30
N PHE A 64 2.21 -2.22 2.44
CA PHE A 64 2.98 -0.99 2.60
C PHE A 64 4.18 -1.12 3.52
N LEU A 65 4.14 -2.07 4.44
CA LEU A 65 5.21 -2.23 5.43
C LEU A 65 5.96 -3.54 5.24
N ARG A 66 5.85 -4.11 4.04
CA ARG A 66 6.52 -5.37 3.73
C ARG A 66 8.01 -5.18 3.84
N LYS A 67 8.62 -5.96 4.69
CA LYS A 67 10.06 -5.93 4.86
C LYS A 67 10.68 -6.87 3.86
N SER A 68 11.81 -6.47 3.34
CA SER A 68 12.61 -7.47 2.67
C SER A 68 12.99 -8.46 3.74
N VAL A 69 12.79 -9.64 3.42
CA VAL A 69 12.94 -10.72 4.35
C VAL A 69 14.31 -10.75 4.93
N ILE A 70 14.42 -10.38 6.06
CA ILE A 70 15.65 -10.36 6.67
C ILE A 70 15.64 -10.02 8.05
N ASP A 71 15.12 -9.89 7.41
CA ASP A 71 14.84 -9.67 8.34
C ASP A 71 14.70 -10.05 9.22
N ASN A 72 15.00 -10.05 9.08
CA ASN A 72 14.56 -10.13 9.93
C ASN A 72 14.59 -10.70 10.61
N HIS A 73 15.06 -10.74 10.57
CA HIS A 73 14.83 -10.89 11.31
C HIS A 73 14.80 -10.94 11.89
N THR A 74 15.33 -10.85 11.75
CA THR A 74 15.12 -10.62 12.47
C THR A 74 15.08 -10.60 13.18
N THR A 75 15.39 -10.46 13.18
CA THR A 75 15.11 -10.18 13.97
C THR A 75 14.98 -10.31 14.65
N VAL A 76 15.33 -10.31 14.57
CA VAL A 76 14.93 -10.19 15.37
C VAL A 76 14.84 -10.20 16.02
N ALA A 77 15.19 -10.18 15.87
CA ALA A 77 14.84 -9.91 16.59
C ALA A 77 14.73 -9.86 17.13
N ASN A 78 15.02 -9.75 17.05
CA ASN A 78 14.74 -9.45 17.72
C ASN A 78 14.57 -9.45 18.15
N ALA A 79 14.78 -9.47 17.80
CA ALA A 79 14.44 -9.26 18.29
C ALA A 79 14.33 -9.42 18.70
N VAL A 80 14.55 -9.41 18.74
CA VAL A 80 14.23 -9.36 19.18
C VAL A 80 14.21 -9.42 19.58
#